data_9ca2f0c4b02f7f823224a275dc1ba06d
#
_entry.id   9ca2f0c4b02f7f823224a275dc1ba06d
#
_cell.length_a   1.000
_cell.length_b   1.000
_cell.length_c   1.000
_cell.angle_alpha   90.00
_cell.angle_beta   90.00
_cell.angle_gamma   90.00
#
_symmetry.space_group_name_H-M   'P 1'
#
loop_
_entity.id
_entity.type
_entity.pdbx_description
1 polymer ?
#
loop_
_entity_poly.entity_id
_entity_poly.type
_entity_poly.pdbx_seq_one_letter_code
_entity_poly.pdbx_strand_id
1 'polypeptide(L)'
;MKVELPSAWKKIETPLEPVAGSANTYRAADFDTLVDSPIIIGNPLTREFVIDGKRHVVLFEGDTSLIDADKAAADVQKIVNAAKGVMGSLVYPHYHFLTMVVEQGGGLEHKNGYLGMTGRFATRTHGAYMGFLSTLAHEFFHNWNVKRLRPVELGPFDYENENYVKTLWVAEGFT
;
A
#
# COMPACT_ATOMS: atom_id res chain seq x y z
N MET A 1 -3.07 19.55 2.68
CA MET A 1 -3.06 19.08 4.10
C MET A 1 -1.68 19.30 4.68
N LYS A 2 -1.60 19.87 5.89
CA LYS A 2 -0.36 19.99 6.68
C LYS A 2 -0.52 19.15 7.95
N VAL A 3 0.51 18.41 8.31
CA VAL A 3 0.52 17.55 9.52
C VAL A 3 1.56 18.09 10.51
N GLU A 4 1.14 18.30 11.73
CA GLU A 4 2.03 18.68 12.83
C GLU A 4 2.35 17.44 13.65
N LEU A 5 3.65 17.11 13.74
CA LEU A 5 4.10 15.91 14.45
C LEU A 5 4.39 16.23 15.94
N PRO A 6 3.95 15.36 16.86
CA PRO A 6 4.50 15.34 18.21
C PRO A 6 6.02 15.11 18.14
N SER A 7 6.77 15.66 19.09
CA SER A 7 8.24 15.57 19.11
C SER A 7 8.79 14.13 19.14
N ALA A 8 8.01 13.19 19.65
CA ALA A 8 8.38 11.78 19.72
C ALA A 8 8.24 11.05 18.35
N TRP A 9 7.50 11.60 17.41
CA TRP A 9 7.25 10.99 16.09
C TRP A 9 8.11 11.68 15.02
N LYS A 10 8.74 10.91 14.16
CA LYS A 10 9.77 11.41 13.25
C LYS A 10 9.38 11.35 11.79
N LYS A 11 8.34 10.57 11.43
CA LYS A 11 8.06 10.27 10.03
C LYS A 11 6.56 10.31 9.73
N ILE A 12 6.26 10.80 8.54
CA ILE A 12 4.97 10.65 7.87
C ILE A 12 5.25 9.89 6.58
N GLU A 13 4.50 8.84 6.30
CA GLU A 13 4.56 8.13 5.03
C GLU A 13 3.15 8.00 4.45
N THR A 14 2.98 8.41 3.20
CA THR A 14 1.71 8.45 2.49
C THR A 14 1.95 8.44 0.97
N PRO A 15 1.03 7.88 0.16
CA PRO A 15 1.05 8.04 -1.29
C PRO A 15 0.74 9.45 -1.80
N LEU A 16 0.34 10.39 -0.93
CA LEU A 16 0.08 11.78 -1.33
C LEU A 16 1.35 12.50 -1.80
N GLU A 17 1.19 13.40 -2.75
CA GLU A 17 2.29 14.21 -3.27
C GLU A 17 2.77 15.25 -2.24
N PRO A 18 4.07 15.30 -1.91
CA PRO A 18 4.61 16.31 -1.02
C PRO A 18 4.58 17.69 -1.70
N VAL A 19 4.32 18.73 -0.91
CA VAL A 19 4.40 20.13 -1.38
C VAL A 19 5.84 20.61 -1.25
N ALA A 20 6.49 20.90 -2.35
CA ALA A 20 7.87 21.37 -2.38
C ALA A 20 8.07 22.62 -1.50
N GLY A 21 9.15 22.62 -0.70
CA GLY A 21 9.47 23.73 0.21
C GLY A 21 8.61 23.84 1.48
N SER A 22 7.66 22.92 1.68
CA SER A 22 6.78 22.91 2.86
C SER A 22 6.87 21.58 3.60
N ALA A 23 7.52 21.57 4.75
CA ALA A 23 7.65 20.36 5.56
C ALA A 23 6.28 19.78 5.95
N ASN A 24 6.16 18.46 5.95
CA ASN A 24 4.98 17.69 6.36
C ASN A 24 3.67 18.19 5.70
N THR A 25 3.78 18.71 4.49
CA THR A 25 2.64 19.23 3.73
C THR A 25 2.45 18.43 2.45
N TYR A 26 1.23 17.98 2.25
CA TYR A 26 0.84 17.10 1.15
C TYR A 26 -0.36 17.66 0.39
N ARG A 27 -0.48 17.32 -0.89
CA ARG A 27 -1.62 17.67 -1.72
C ARG A 27 -2.24 16.42 -2.33
N ALA A 28 -3.54 16.45 -2.53
CA ALA A 28 -4.28 15.55 -3.38
C ALA A 28 -4.82 16.33 -4.58
N ALA A 29 -4.99 15.69 -5.73
CA ALA A 29 -5.56 16.30 -6.92
C ALA A 29 -7.07 16.56 -6.75
N ASP A 30 -7.74 15.66 -6.04
CA ASP A 30 -9.18 15.63 -5.79
C ASP A 30 -9.48 14.92 -4.46
N PHE A 31 -10.78 14.85 -4.13
CA PHE A 31 -11.24 14.19 -2.91
C PHE A 31 -11.01 12.68 -2.95
N ASP A 32 -11.24 12.04 -4.11
CA ASP A 32 -11.01 10.60 -4.29
C ASP A 32 -9.54 10.23 -4.00
N THR A 33 -8.60 11.01 -4.52
CA THR A 33 -7.17 10.83 -4.24
C THR A 33 -6.85 11.01 -2.75
N LEU A 34 -7.51 11.97 -2.08
CA LEU A 34 -7.28 12.21 -0.66
C LEU A 34 -7.71 11.02 0.19
N VAL A 35 -8.92 10.53 -0.01
CA VAL A 35 -9.49 9.44 0.80
C VAL A 35 -8.91 8.07 0.43
N ASP A 36 -8.37 7.92 -0.78
CA ASP A 36 -7.66 6.71 -1.24
C ASP A 36 -6.17 6.70 -0.84
N SER A 37 -5.71 7.64 -0.04
CA SER A 37 -4.30 7.74 0.36
C SER A 37 -4.14 7.56 1.85
N PRO A 38 -3.78 6.36 2.33
CA PRO A 38 -3.51 6.13 3.74
C PRO A 38 -2.30 6.93 4.22
N ILE A 39 -2.30 7.26 5.50
CA ILE A 39 -1.23 8.04 6.14
C ILE A 39 -0.76 7.31 7.38
N ILE A 40 0.51 6.92 7.43
CA ILE A 40 1.13 6.41 8.64
C ILE A 40 2.02 7.48 9.24
N ILE A 41 1.86 7.70 10.52
CA ILE A 41 2.60 8.70 11.29
C ILE A 41 3.18 8.02 12.53
N GLY A 42 4.51 8.12 12.73
CA GLY A 42 5.17 7.46 13.84
C GLY A 42 6.67 7.34 13.68
N ASN A 43 7.21 6.18 14.08
CA ASN A 43 8.62 5.82 13.92
C ASN A 43 8.78 4.50 13.15
N PRO A 44 8.23 4.38 11.94
CA PRO A 44 8.16 3.14 11.23
C PRO A 44 9.54 2.59 10.82
N LEU A 45 9.64 1.26 10.78
CA LEU A 45 10.73 0.55 10.15
C LEU A 45 10.51 0.56 8.62
N THR A 46 11.40 1.23 7.89
CA THR A 46 11.19 1.49 6.46
C THR A 46 12.35 0.96 5.63
N ARG A 47 12.02 0.41 4.43
CA ARG A 47 12.97 0.08 3.35
C ARG A 47 12.45 0.63 2.04
N GLU A 48 13.36 0.87 1.09
CA GLU A 48 13.03 1.44 -0.20
C GLU A 48 13.77 0.72 -1.31
N PHE A 49 13.15 0.66 -2.48
CA PHE A 49 13.78 0.25 -3.72
C PHE A 49 13.20 1.02 -4.92
N VAL A 50 13.89 0.94 -6.06
CA VAL A 50 13.47 1.63 -7.29
C VAL A 50 13.36 0.60 -8.43
N ILE A 51 12.26 0.63 -9.17
CA ILE A 51 12.05 -0.13 -10.41
C ILE A 51 11.54 0.87 -11.46
N ASP A 52 12.14 0.88 -12.64
CA ASP A 52 11.80 1.79 -13.75
C ASP A 52 11.75 3.28 -13.32
N GLY A 53 12.67 3.70 -12.45
CA GLY A 53 12.72 5.06 -11.92
C GLY A 53 11.64 5.38 -10.89
N LYS A 54 10.77 4.43 -10.53
CA LYS A 54 9.67 4.61 -9.58
C LYS A 54 10.07 4.13 -8.19
N ARG A 55 9.89 4.99 -7.20
CA ARG A 55 10.18 4.71 -5.79
C ARG A 55 9.11 3.78 -5.22
N HIS A 56 9.56 2.76 -4.50
CA HIS A 56 8.72 1.87 -3.71
C HIS A 56 9.16 1.93 -2.26
N VAL A 57 8.20 2.08 -1.36
CA VAL A 57 8.41 2.11 0.09
C VAL A 57 7.80 0.87 0.69
N VAL A 58 8.56 0.13 1.49
CA VAL A 58 8.08 -0.99 2.32
C VAL A 58 8.22 -0.55 3.77
N LEU A 59 7.10 -0.44 4.45
CA LEU A 59 7.02 0.15 5.78
C LEU A 59 6.28 -0.78 6.74
N PHE A 60 6.80 -0.88 7.96
CA PHE A 60 6.16 -1.55 9.09
C PHE A 60 6.07 -0.59 10.27
N GLU A 61 4.88 -0.41 10.85
CA GLU A 61 4.62 0.39 12.04
C GLU A 61 3.97 -0.48 13.13
N GLY A 62 4.36 -0.29 14.39
CA GLY A 62 3.92 -1.06 15.54
C GLY A 62 5.03 -1.89 16.17
N ASP A 63 4.76 -3.11 16.65
CA ASP A 63 5.79 -4.00 17.21
C ASP A 63 6.63 -4.66 16.11
N THR A 64 7.60 -3.90 15.60
CA THR A 64 8.48 -4.32 14.51
C THR A 64 9.72 -5.09 14.97
N SER A 65 9.86 -5.38 16.27
CA SER A 65 11.07 -5.97 16.87
C SER A 65 11.47 -7.32 16.27
N LEU A 66 10.53 -8.06 15.71
CA LEU A 66 10.74 -9.38 15.09
C LEU A 66 10.58 -9.37 13.55
N ILE A 67 10.35 -8.23 12.94
CA ILE A 67 10.19 -8.10 11.49
C ILE A 67 11.54 -8.03 10.78
N ASP A 68 11.75 -8.92 9.81
CA ASP A 68 12.89 -8.87 8.89
C ASP A 68 12.50 -8.01 7.66
N ALA A 69 12.69 -6.71 7.80
CA ALA A 69 12.30 -5.74 6.78
C ALA A 69 13.20 -5.81 5.53
N ASP A 70 14.46 -6.22 5.66
CA ASP A 70 15.37 -6.36 4.51
C ASP A 70 14.92 -7.51 3.62
N LYS A 71 14.63 -8.66 4.23
CA LYS A 71 14.07 -9.80 3.53
C LYS A 71 12.71 -9.47 2.89
N ALA A 72 11.82 -8.80 3.63
CA ALA A 72 10.52 -8.41 3.13
C ALA A 72 10.65 -7.48 1.90
N ALA A 73 11.48 -6.44 1.96
CA ALA A 73 11.69 -5.53 0.85
C ALA A 73 12.25 -6.24 -0.40
N ALA A 74 13.21 -7.15 -0.22
CA ALA A 74 13.78 -7.93 -1.32
C ALA A 74 12.74 -8.83 -2.00
N ASP A 75 11.83 -9.44 -1.23
CA ASP A 75 10.79 -10.30 -1.78
C ASP A 75 9.62 -9.49 -2.38
N VAL A 76 9.25 -8.35 -1.79
CA VAL A 76 8.31 -7.39 -2.39
C VAL A 76 8.82 -6.87 -3.74
N GLN A 77 10.11 -6.60 -3.87
CA GLN A 77 10.71 -6.21 -5.14
C GLN A 77 10.54 -7.30 -6.23
N LYS A 78 10.61 -8.58 -5.85
CA LYS A 78 10.35 -9.70 -6.79
C LYS A 78 8.86 -9.73 -7.19
N ILE A 79 7.94 -9.50 -6.25
CA ILE A 79 6.51 -9.42 -6.52
C ILE A 79 6.20 -8.30 -7.52
N VAL A 80 6.76 -7.10 -7.30
CA VAL A 80 6.60 -5.97 -8.21
C VAL A 80 7.10 -6.30 -9.62
N ASN A 81 8.28 -6.93 -9.74
CA ASN A 81 8.83 -7.33 -11.04
C ASN A 81 7.97 -8.41 -11.73
N ALA A 82 7.45 -9.37 -10.97
CA ALA A 82 6.57 -10.42 -11.51
C ALA A 82 5.25 -9.83 -12.02
N ALA A 83 4.59 -8.98 -11.24
CA ALA A 83 3.36 -8.31 -11.65
C ALA A 83 3.57 -7.39 -12.87
N LYS A 84 4.70 -6.65 -12.91
CA LYS A 84 5.10 -5.88 -14.09
C LYS A 84 5.27 -6.78 -15.32
N GLY A 85 5.85 -7.98 -15.16
CA GLY A 85 6.01 -8.95 -16.25
C GLY A 85 4.68 -9.40 -16.83
N VAL A 86 3.64 -9.55 -15.99
CA VAL A 86 2.28 -9.90 -16.42
C VAL A 86 1.56 -8.72 -17.07
N MET A 87 1.64 -7.54 -16.45
CA MET A 87 0.86 -6.35 -16.84
C MET A 87 1.57 -5.44 -17.84
N GLY A 88 2.84 -5.71 -18.14
CA GLY A 88 3.66 -4.97 -19.11
C GLY A 88 4.30 -3.70 -18.58
N SER A 89 3.68 -3.01 -17.64
CA SER A 89 4.21 -1.75 -17.09
C SER A 89 3.70 -1.46 -15.68
N LEU A 90 4.45 -0.64 -14.93
CA LEU A 90 3.99 -0.05 -13.68
C LEU A 90 3.18 1.22 -13.99
N VAL A 91 1.96 1.31 -13.45
CA VAL A 91 0.96 2.33 -13.82
C VAL A 91 0.83 3.48 -12.82
N TYR A 92 1.72 3.56 -11.86
CA TYR A 92 1.78 4.57 -10.79
C TYR A 92 3.09 5.35 -10.83
N PRO A 93 3.18 6.55 -10.24
CA PRO A 93 4.44 7.32 -10.15
C PRO A 93 5.36 6.77 -9.04
N HIS A 94 4.81 6.33 -7.94
CA HIS A 94 5.45 5.68 -6.79
C HIS A 94 4.45 4.74 -6.12
N TYR A 95 4.91 3.84 -5.24
CA TYR A 95 4.02 2.92 -4.53
C TYR A 95 4.46 2.71 -3.07
N HIS A 96 3.49 2.68 -2.15
CA HIS A 96 3.74 2.55 -0.72
C HIS A 96 3.09 1.28 -0.17
N PHE A 97 3.91 0.33 0.27
CA PHE A 97 3.47 -0.86 1.00
C PHE A 97 3.50 -0.53 2.49
N LEU A 98 2.36 -0.13 3.03
CA LEU A 98 2.19 0.30 4.41
C LEU A 98 1.61 -0.84 5.24
N THR A 99 2.35 -1.33 6.23
CA THR A 99 1.92 -2.48 7.04
C THR A 99 1.89 -2.12 8.53
N MET A 100 0.73 -2.28 9.15
CA MET A 100 0.57 -2.20 10.60
C MET A 100 0.88 -3.56 11.21
N VAL A 101 1.81 -3.59 12.16
CA VAL A 101 2.16 -4.81 12.91
C VAL A 101 1.28 -4.91 14.14
N VAL A 102 0.21 -5.69 14.00
CA VAL A 102 -0.85 -5.91 15.00
C VAL A 102 -1.21 -7.39 15.07
N GLU A 103 -2.13 -7.79 15.95
CA GLU A 103 -2.51 -9.22 16.07
C GLU A 103 -3.54 -9.69 15.01
N GLN A 104 -3.86 -8.83 14.05
CA GLN A 104 -4.80 -9.09 12.96
C GLN A 104 -4.06 -9.19 11.63
N GLY A 105 -4.67 -9.86 10.65
CA GLY A 105 -4.21 -9.90 9.27
C GLY A 105 -5.23 -9.29 8.32
N GLY A 106 -4.78 -8.95 7.13
CA GLY A 106 -5.62 -8.40 6.08
C GLY A 106 -4.93 -7.30 5.30
N GLY A 107 -5.58 -6.82 4.25
CA GLY A 107 -5.10 -5.74 3.42
C GLY A 107 -6.25 -4.95 2.82
N LEU A 108 -5.92 -3.80 2.29
CA LEU A 108 -6.79 -2.96 1.49
C LEU A 108 -5.98 -2.29 0.41
N GLU A 109 -6.47 -2.40 -0.79
CA GLU A 109 -5.86 -1.82 -1.98
C GLU A 109 -6.10 -0.32 -2.07
N HIS A 110 -5.07 0.40 -2.53
CA HIS A 110 -5.12 1.81 -2.87
C HIS A 110 -4.45 2.04 -4.24
N LYS A 111 -4.80 3.13 -4.91
CA LYS A 111 -4.33 3.42 -6.27
C LYS A 111 -2.80 3.48 -6.38
N ASN A 112 -2.13 4.02 -5.37
CA ASN A 112 -0.67 4.14 -5.31
C ASN A 112 -0.10 3.59 -3.99
N GLY A 113 -0.83 2.70 -3.34
CA GLY A 113 -0.41 2.11 -2.08
C GLY A 113 -1.19 0.85 -1.70
N TYR A 114 -0.74 0.25 -0.66
CA TYR A 114 -1.36 -0.86 0.05
C TYR A 114 -1.34 -0.52 1.53
N LEU A 115 -2.45 -0.69 2.21
CA LEU A 115 -2.52 -0.64 3.67
C LEU A 115 -2.86 -2.03 4.20
N GLY A 116 -1.96 -2.64 4.92
CA GLY A 116 -2.15 -3.98 5.44
C GLY A 116 -1.90 -4.11 6.94
N MET A 117 -2.31 -5.25 7.46
CA MET A 117 -2.09 -5.67 8.83
C MET A 117 -1.42 -7.04 8.86
N THR A 118 -0.47 -7.23 9.76
CA THR A 118 0.18 -8.53 9.97
C THR A 118 0.66 -8.69 11.40
N GLY A 119 0.80 -9.95 11.84
CA GLY A 119 1.35 -10.26 13.15
C GLY A 119 2.86 -10.03 13.22
N ARG A 120 3.40 -9.75 14.42
CA ARG A 120 4.83 -9.53 14.65
C ARG A 120 5.73 -10.72 14.27
N PHE A 121 5.16 -11.92 14.12
CA PHE A 121 5.88 -13.12 13.69
C PHE A 121 5.80 -13.36 12.17
N ALA A 122 5.23 -12.46 11.40
CA ALA A 122 4.99 -12.63 9.96
C ALA A 122 6.24 -13.03 9.16
N THR A 123 7.43 -12.57 9.55
CA THR A 123 8.69 -12.91 8.87
C THR A 123 9.45 -14.08 9.51
N ARG A 124 8.92 -14.71 10.57
CA ARG A 124 9.64 -15.71 11.37
C ARG A 124 9.38 -17.15 10.96
N THR A 125 8.22 -17.45 10.42
CA THR A 125 7.90 -18.80 9.95
C THR A 125 7.55 -18.77 8.47
N HIS A 126 7.81 -19.87 7.76
CA HIS A 126 7.50 -19.95 6.32
C HIS A 126 6.02 -19.72 6.05
N GLY A 127 5.13 -20.36 6.79
CA GLY A 127 3.68 -20.23 6.57
C GLY A 127 3.16 -18.81 6.80
N ALA A 128 3.55 -18.18 7.92
CA ALA A 128 3.15 -16.80 8.21
C ALA A 128 3.70 -15.82 7.15
N TYR A 129 4.94 -16.04 6.72
CA TYR A 129 5.58 -15.19 5.71
C TYR A 129 4.93 -15.33 4.34
N MET A 130 4.61 -16.54 3.91
CA MET A 130 3.90 -16.76 2.65
C MET A 130 2.49 -16.15 2.69
N GLY A 131 1.78 -16.24 3.82
CA GLY A 131 0.49 -15.57 4.01
C GLY A 131 0.60 -14.06 3.89
N PHE A 132 1.59 -13.45 4.55
CA PHE A 132 1.87 -12.01 4.44
C PHE A 132 2.16 -11.59 2.99
N LEU A 133 3.07 -12.28 2.30
CA LEU A 133 3.42 -11.97 0.92
C LEU A 133 2.25 -12.19 -0.05
N SER A 134 1.43 -13.21 0.18
CA SER A 134 0.24 -13.49 -0.64
C SER A 134 -0.79 -12.36 -0.53
N THR A 135 -1.12 -11.92 0.68
CA THR A 135 -2.01 -10.76 0.88
C THR A 135 -1.44 -9.51 0.23
N LEU A 136 -0.17 -9.20 0.47
CA LEU A 136 0.48 -8.04 -0.12
C LEU A 136 0.49 -8.10 -1.66
N ALA A 137 0.72 -9.25 -2.27
CA ALA A 137 0.71 -9.42 -3.72
C ALA A 137 -0.71 -9.25 -4.29
N HIS A 138 -1.72 -9.78 -3.61
CA HIS A 138 -3.12 -9.60 -3.95
C HIS A 138 -3.50 -8.11 -3.97
N GLU A 139 -3.29 -7.40 -2.88
CA GLU A 139 -3.61 -5.97 -2.80
C GLU A 139 -2.77 -5.12 -3.77
N PHE A 140 -1.52 -5.50 -4.01
CA PHE A 140 -0.69 -4.83 -5.00
C PHE A 140 -1.24 -4.99 -6.42
N PHE A 141 -1.76 -6.17 -6.77
CA PHE A 141 -2.34 -6.41 -8.10
C PHE A 141 -3.59 -5.58 -8.34
N HIS A 142 -4.34 -5.25 -7.30
CA HIS A 142 -5.50 -4.37 -7.39
C HIS A 142 -5.18 -2.97 -7.91
N ASN A 143 -3.93 -2.52 -7.92
CA ASN A 143 -3.61 -1.23 -8.54
C ASN A 143 -3.91 -1.19 -10.05
N TRP A 144 -3.93 -2.35 -10.74
CA TRP A 144 -4.47 -2.51 -12.10
C TRP A 144 -5.93 -2.96 -12.05
N ASN A 145 -6.18 -4.13 -11.47
CA ASN A 145 -7.49 -4.78 -11.42
C ASN A 145 -8.16 -4.42 -10.10
N VAL A 146 -8.71 -3.37 -10.07
CA VAL A 146 -9.91 -2.62 -9.75
C VAL A 146 -9.62 -1.12 -9.61
N LYS A 147 -8.43 -0.68 -9.25
CA LYS A 147 -8.15 0.76 -9.09
C LYS A 147 -8.08 1.51 -10.43
N ARG A 148 -7.79 0.81 -11.54
CA ARG A 148 -7.71 1.40 -12.89
C ARG A 148 -8.60 0.70 -13.91
N LEU A 149 -8.68 -0.63 -13.86
CA LEU A 149 -9.60 -1.45 -14.65
C LEU A 149 -10.77 -1.85 -13.75
N ARG A 150 -11.85 -1.08 -13.75
CA ARG A 150 -13.00 -1.29 -12.85
C ARG A 150 -14.32 -1.25 -13.59
N PRO A 151 -15.37 -1.90 -13.04
CA PRO A 151 -16.72 -1.75 -13.54
C PRO A 151 -17.18 -0.28 -13.55
N VAL A 152 -17.91 0.11 -14.58
CA VAL A 152 -18.42 1.49 -14.70
C VAL A 152 -19.35 1.86 -13.54
N GLU A 153 -20.02 0.88 -12.94
CA GLU A 153 -20.92 1.04 -11.80
C GLU A 153 -20.20 1.50 -10.52
N LEU A 154 -18.87 1.32 -10.43
CA LEU A 154 -18.07 1.80 -9.30
C LEU A 154 -17.56 3.25 -9.47
N GLY A 155 -18.01 3.98 -10.46
CA GLY A 155 -17.59 5.37 -10.66
C GLY A 155 -18.70 6.24 -11.22
N PRO A 156 -18.83 7.53 -10.80
CA PRO A 156 -18.09 8.13 -9.69
C PRO A 156 -18.38 7.44 -8.36
N PHE A 157 -17.45 7.52 -7.39
CA PHE A 157 -17.65 6.88 -6.08
C PHE A 157 -18.78 7.55 -5.30
N ASP A 158 -19.67 6.72 -4.75
CA ASP A 158 -20.65 7.13 -3.74
C ASP A 158 -20.10 6.80 -2.35
N TYR A 159 -19.78 7.82 -1.57
CA TYR A 159 -19.22 7.67 -0.22
C TYR A 159 -20.28 7.62 0.88
N GLU A 160 -21.57 7.78 0.52
CA GLU A 160 -22.69 7.78 1.46
C GLU A 160 -23.44 6.44 1.48
N ASN A 161 -23.37 5.66 0.37
CA ASN A 161 -24.10 4.41 0.23
C ASN A 161 -23.18 3.26 -0.25
N GLU A 162 -23.59 2.04 0.05
CA GLU A 162 -22.91 0.84 -0.45
C GLU A 162 -23.17 0.66 -1.95
N ASN A 163 -22.11 0.31 -2.69
CA ASN A 163 -22.17 0.01 -4.11
C ASN A 163 -21.98 -1.49 -4.35
N TYR A 164 -22.98 -2.14 -4.95
CA TYR A 164 -22.93 -3.56 -5.28
C TYR A 164 -22.74 -3.77 -6.77
N VAL A 165 -21.71 -4.53 -7.12
CA VAL A 165 -21.43 -4.89 -8.52
C VAL A 165 -21.45 -6.40 -8.71
N LYS A 166 -21.99 -6.87 -9.83
CA LYS A 166 -22.05 -8.31 -10.15
C LYS A 166 -20.70 -8.89 -10.54
N THR A 167 -19.72 -8.04 -10.84
CA THR A 167 -18.40 -8.39 -11.35
C THR A 167 -17.30 -8.41 -10.29
N LEU A 168 -17.67 -8.41 -9.00
CA LEU A 168 -16.69 -8.50 -7.90
C LEU A 168 -15.81 -9.76 -8.04
N TRP A 169 -16.35 -10.87 -8.55
CA TRP A 169 -15.59 -12.09 -8.83
C TRP A 169 -14.46 -11.88 -9.87
N VAL A 170 -14.58 -10.89 -10.77
CA VAL A 170 -13.49 -10.52 -11.71
C VAL A 170 -12.39 -9.79 -10.93
N ALA A 171 -12.77 -8.84 -10.07
CA ALA A 171 -11.82 -8.11 -9.25
C ALA A 171 -11.04 -9.06 -8.34
N GLU A 172 -11.74 -9.92 -7.59
CA GLU A 172 -11.14 -10.79 -6.57
C GLU A 172 -10.63 -12.13 -7.14
N GLY A 173 -11.39 -12.76 -8.05
CA GLY A 173 -11.05 -14.07 -8.58
C GLY A 173 -9.84 -14.07 -9.52
N PHE A 174 -9.60 -12.98 -10.25
CA PHE A 174 -8.37 -12.82 -11.06
C PHE A 174 -7.20 -12.30 -10.24
N THR A 175 -7.46 -11.51 -9.22
CA THR A 175 -6.43 -11.02 -8.30
C THR A 175 -5.97 -12.09 -7.35
#